data_913b4d3f8ec52f71dc32142e36f6ed94
#
_entry.id   913b4d3f8ec52f71dc32142e36f6ed94
#
_cell.length_a   1.000
_cell.length_b   1.000
_cell.length_c   1.000
_cell.angle_alpha   90.00
_cell.angle_beta   90.00
_cell.angle_gamma   90.00
#
_symmetry.space_group_name_H-M   'P 1'
#
loop_
_entity.id
_entity.type
_entity.pdbx_description
1 polymer ?
#
loop_
_entity_poly.entity_id
_entity_poly.type
_entity_poly.pdbx_seq_one_letter_code
_entity_poly.pdbx_strand_id
1 'polypeptide(L)' 'MSKFTQQAIIDTFLKMLACKSLDKITVKEIVNECGINRNTFYYYYKDIYDLLEDVVSTEN' A
#
# COMPACT_ATOMS: atom_id res chain seq x y z
N MET A 1 3.66 -3.59 15.21
CA MET A 1 2.56 -3.66 14.26
C MET A 1 2.40 -5.05 13.74
N SER A 2 1.20 -5.42 13.42
CA SER A 2 0.95 -6.79 12.99
C SER A 2 1.12 -6.92 11.49
N LYS A 3 1.40 -8.15 11.07
CA LYS A 3 1.50 -8.42 9.64
C LYS A 3 0.14 -8.28 8.97
N PHE A 4 -0.94 -8.27 9.73
CA PHE A 4 -2.27 -8.03 9.16
C PHE A 4 -2.39 -6.62 8.63
N THR A 5 -1.78 -5.64 9.31
CA THR A 5 -1.80 -4.27 8.83
C THR A 5 -1.03 -4.14 7.52
N GLN A 6 0.13 -4.77 7.46
CA GLN A 6 0.93 -4.73 6.24
C GLN A 6 0.19 -5.40 5.08
N GLN A 7 -0.45 -6.53 5.36
CA GLN A 7 -1.20 -7.23 4.33
C GLN A 7 -2.39 -6.40 3.85
N ALA A 8 -3.04 -5.68 4.76
CA ALA A 8 -4.15 -4.81 4.39
C ALA A 8 -3.68 -3.70 3.44
N ILE A 9 -2.50 -3.16 3.68
CA ILE A 9 -1.93 -2.15 2.80
C ILE A 9 -1.71 -2.73 1.41
N ILE A 10 -1.12 -3.91 1.35
CA ILE A 10 -0.84 -4.57 0.07
C ILE A 10 -2.14 -4.88 -0.67
N ASP A 11 -3.12 -5.44 0.03
CA ASP A 11 -4.39 -5.79 -0.60
C ASP A 11 -5.10 -4.56 -1.15
N THR A 12 -5.08 -3.47 -0.39
CA THR A 12 -5.71 -2.22 -0.82
C THR A 12 -5.02 -1.67 -2.05
N PHE A 13 -3.68 -1.70 -2.05
CA PHE A 13 -2.91 -1.22 -3.17
C PHE A 13 -3.23 -2.02 -4.44
N LEU A 14 -3.30 -3.34 -4.31
CA LEU A 14 -3.60 -4.19 -5.46
C LEU A 14 -5.01 -3.94 -6.00
N LYS A 15 -5.96 -3.71 -5.10
CA LYS A 15 -7.31 -3.39 -5.52
C LYS A 15 -7.34 -2.07 -6.29
N MET A 16 -6.58 -1.10 -5.84
CA MET A 16 -6.54 0.19 -6.52
C MET A 16 -5.88 0.07 -7.89
N LEU A 17 -4.84 -0.77 -8.00
CA LEU A 17 -4.18 -0.97 -9.28
C LEU A 17 -5.11 -1.60 -10.30
N ALA A 18 -6.12 -2.34 -9.85
CA ALA A 18 -7.09 -2.92 -10.75
C ALA A 18 -8.07 -1.87 -11.28
N CYS A 19 -8.17 -0.72 -10.60
CA CYS A 19 -9.13 0.30 -10.96
C CYS A 19 -8.52 1.54 -11.60
N LYS A 20 -7.26 1.83 -11.28
CA LYS A 20 -6.62 3.04 -11.79
C LYS A 20 -5.13 2.81 -11.95
N SER A 21 -4.49 3.71 -12.69
CA SER A 21 -3.06 3.57 -12.94
C SER A 21 -2.25 3.99 -11.72
N LEU A 22 -1.02 3.50 -11.69
CA LEU A 22 -0.13 3.72 -10.55
C LEU A 22 0.07 5.19 -10.22
N ASP A 23 0.20 6.02 -11.24
CA ASP A 23 0.48 7.44 -11.03
C ASP A 23 -0.69 8.19 -10.41
N LYS A 24 -1.85 7.56 -10.34
CA LYS A 24 -3.03 8.16 -9.73
C LYS A 24 -3.30 7.67 -8.32
N ILE A 25 -2.49 6.74 -7.84
CA ILE A 25 -2.64 6.19 -6.51
C ILE A 25 -1.77 6.98 -5.55
N THR A 26 -2.34 7.41 -4.43
CA THR A 26 -1.59 8.17 -3.43
C THR A 26 -1.64 7.46 -2.09
N VAL A 27 -0.66 7.80 -1.23
CA VAL A 27 -0.63 7.27 0.13
C VAL A 27 -1.92 7.62 0.86
N LYS A 28 -2.41 8.85 0.66
CA LYS A 28 -3.63 9.29 1.32
C LYS A 28 -4.80 8.39 0.98
N GLU A 29 -4.93 8.01 -0.28
CA GLU A 29 -6.02 7.13 -0.69
C GLU A 29 -5.89 5.76 -0.06
N ILE A 30 -4.67 5.24 -0.02
CA ILE A 30 -4.45 3.92 0.55
C ILE A 30 -4.81 3.90 2.03
N VAL A 31 -4.33 4.89 2.79
CA VAL A 31 -4.58 4.89 4.23
C VAL A 31 -6.06 5.12 4.53
N ASN A 32 -6.74 5.93 3.72
CA ASN A 32 -8.18 6.12 3.91
C ASN A 32 -8.94 4.83 3.67
N GLU A 33 -8.57 4.12 2.63
CA GLU A 33 -9.25 2.88 2.29
C GLU A 33 -8.96 1.79 3.31
N CYS A 34 -7.74 1.73 3.83
CA CYS A 34 -7.37 0.75 4.84
C CYS A 34 -7.90 1.07 6.22
N GLY A 35 -8.24 2.33 6.47
CA GLY A 35 -8.65 2.74 7.80
C GLY A 35 -7.48 2.90 8.76
N ILE A 36 -6.32 3.26 8.25
CA ILE A 36 -5.14 3.50 9.08
C ILE A 36 -4.69 4.94 8.87
N ASN A 37 -3.74 5.40 9.69
CA ASN A 37 -3.23 6.74 9.49
C ASN A 37 -1.93 6.69 8.69
N ARG A 38 -1.49 7.87 8.27
CA ARG A 38 -0.33 7.99 7.40
C ARG A 38 0.95 7.50 8.07
N ASN A 39 1.07 7.72 9.37
CA ASN A 39 2.24 7.26 10.10
C ASN A 39 2.38 5.75 10.04
N THR A 40 1.27 5.05 10.10
CA THR A 40 1.28 3.59 10.02
C THR A 40 1.81 3.13 8.67
N PHE A 41 1.38 3.81 7.60
CA PHE A 41 1.88 3.48 6.27
C PHE A 41 3.40 3.67 6.20
N TYR A 42 3.88 4.82 6.68
CA TYR A 42 5.31 5.14 6.60
C TYR A 42 6.18 4.29 7.52
N TYR A 43 5.55 3.58 8.45
CA TYR A 43 6.28 2.61 9.24
C TYR A 43 6.73 1.43 8.37
N TYR A 44 5.92 1.05 7.39
CA TYR A 44 6.21 -0.09 6.53
C TYR A 44 6.87 0.30 5.22
N TYR A 45 6.46 1.40 4.64
CA TYR A 45 6.91 1.79 3.30
C TYR A 45 7.21 3.27 3.23
N LYS A 46 8.26 3.61 2.53
CA LYS A 46 8.68 4.99 2.39
C LYS A 46 7.74 5.77 1.47
N ASP A 47 7.27 5.14 0.40
CA ASP A 47 6.36 5.76 -0.54
C ASP A 47 5.68 4.66 -1.36
N ILE A 48 4.90 5.09 -2.35
CA ILE A 48 4.16 4.16 -3.20
C ILE A 48 5.09 3.24 -3.97
N TYR A 49 6.22 3.76 -4.43
CA TYR A 49 7.15 2.96 -5.22
C TYR A 49 7.83 1.90 -4.37
N ASP A 50 8.08 2.22 -3.11
CA ASP A 50 8.63 1.26 -2.18
C ASP A 50 7.65 0.12 -1.97
N LEU A 51 6.36 0.45 -1.84
CA LEU A 51 5.31 -0.55 -1.71
C LEU A 51 5.23 -1.40 -2.97
N LEU A 52 5.30 -0.79 -4.13
CA LEU A 52 5.25 -1.51 -5.40
C LEU A 52 6.40 -2.51 -5.49
N GLU A 53 7.58 -2.09 -5.10
CA GLU A 53 8.75 -2.94 -5.15
C GLU A 53 8.58 -4.16 -4.26
N ASP A 54 8.02 -3.97 -3.08
CA ASP A 54 7.79 -5.08 -2.17
C ASP A 54 6.79 -6.07 -2.74
N VAL A 55 5.73 -5.57 -3.35
CA VAL A 55 4.71 -6.42 -3.96
C VAL A 55 5.30 -7.23 -5.11
N VAL A 56 6.11 -6.60 -5.94
CA VAL A 56 6.72 -7.29 -7.07
C VAL A 56 7.74 -8.32 -6.59
N SER A 57 8.51 -7.99 -5.57
CA SER A 57 9.51 -8.90 -5.04
C SER A 57 8.92 -10.16 -4.46
N THR A 58 7.74 -10.06 -3.91
CA THR A 58 7.09 -11.19 -3.27
C THR A 58 6.63 -12.23 -4.27
N GLU A 59 6.57 -11.81 -5.50
CA GLU A 59 6.06 -12.66 -6.56
C GLU A 59 6.86 -13.89 -6.84
N ASN A 60 8.11 -13.90 -6.61
CA ASN A 60 8.87 -15.03 -7.02
C ASN A 60 8.79 -16.21 -6.15
#